data_414cdfa14c70e32dabdddc6f23083b52
#
_entry.id   414cdfa14c70e32dabdddc6f23083b52
#
_cell.length_a   1.000
_cell.length_b   1.000
_cell.length_c   1.000
_cell.angle_alpha   90.00
_cell.angle_beta   90.00
_cell.angle_gamma   90.00
#
_symmetry.space_group_name_H-M   'P 1'
#
loop_
_entity.id
_entity.type
_entity.pdbx_description
1 polymer ?
#
loop_
_entity_poly.entity_id
_entity_poly.type
_entity_poly.pdbx_seq_one_letter_code
_entity_poly.pdbx_strand_id
1 'polypeptide(L)'
;MDDPTAPFEFLGLTFDWGTILSTLLAMAIVVIVSVVLTRRPTVRPGKRQNVIEYLLDFTNGIVAGQLQKKQARQFGLYAFTLFFFVVVSNEMGLLLQLQGTDGVTYIKSPTASPIVTMTLAIMSLMVAHGMGVQKLGFKGYLKNMLLTPYSWMLPLNIIEQLANFLTLSLRLFGNIFAGEMLLTLVA
;
A
#
# COMPACT_ATOMS: atom_id res chain seq x y z
N MET A 1 -19.25 -20.80 -2.78
CA MET A 1 -18.13 -21.54 -3.37
C MET A 1 -17.07 -21.58 -2.30
N ASP A 2 -16.94 -22.73 -1.66
CA ASP A 2 -16.05 -22.90 -0.51
C ASP A 2 -14.60 -22.94 -1.01
N ASP A 3 -13.84 -21.92 -0.68
CA ASP A 3 -12.39 -21.89 -0.94
C ASP A 3 -11.76 -23.03 -0.11
N PRO A 4 -10.95 -23.91 -0.71
CA PRO A 4 -10.37 -25.07 -0.01
C PRO A 4 -9.24 -24.71 0.95
N THR A 5 -8.89 -23.44 1.05
CA THR A 5 -8.02 -22.93 2.11
C THR A 5 -8.88 -22.61 3.31
N ALA A 6 -9.01 -23.59 4.23
CA ALA A 6 -9.80 -23.40 5.45
C ALA A 6 -9.38 -22.11 6.17
N PRO A 7 -10.29 -21.12 6.30
CA PRO A 7 -10.00 -19.91 7.05
C PRO A 7 -9.74 -20.31 8.51
N PHE A 8 -8.65 -19.84 9.10
CA PHE A 8 -8.45 -19.99 10.53
C PHE A 8 -8.83 -18.69 11.24
N GLU A 9 -9.54 -18.82 12.34
CA GLU A 9 -9.90 -17.70 13.18
C GLU A 9 -8.83 -17.47 14.25
N PHE A 10 -8.26 -16.28 14.23
CA PHE A 10 -7.33 -15.82 15.27
C PHE A 10 -7.80 -14.46 15.79
N LEU A 11 -8.06 -14.36 17.08
CA LEU A 11 -8.57 -13.13 17.75
C LEU A 11 -9.88 -12.56 17.14
N GLY A 12 -10.77 -13.42 16.62
CA GLY A 12 -12.03 -12.97 15.99
C GLY A 12 -11.89 -12.42 14.58
N LEU A 13 -10.70 -12.56 13.96
CA LEU A 13 -10.43 -12.24 12.57
C LEU A 13 -10.25 -13.53 11.77
N THR A 14 -10.95 -13.64 10.66
CA THR A 14 -10.79 -14.75 9.73
C THR A 14 -9.63 -14.49 8.81
N PHE A 15 -8.60 -15.33 8.88
CA PHE A 15 -7.43 -15.26 8.01
C PHE A 15 -7.53 -16.32 6.91
N ASP A 16 -7.27 -15.89 5.70
CA ASP A 16 -7.17 -16.75 4.53
C ASP A 16 -5.69 -17.04 4.21
N TRP A 17 -5.32 -18.32 4.19
CA TRP A 17 -3.95 -18.76 3.87
C TRP A 17 -3.50 -18.29 2.49
N GLY A 18 -4.41 -18.26 1.50
CA GLY A 18 -4.10 -17.78 0.16
C GLY A 18 -3.67 -16.31 0.16
N THR A 19 -4.39 -15.47 0.89
CA THR A 19 -4.06 -14.05 1.03
C THR A 19 -2.74 -13.84 1.76
N ILE A 20 -2.46 -14.60 2.83
CA ILE A 20 -1.20 -14.50 3.58
C ILE A 20 -0.02 -14.91 2.68
N LEU A 21 -0.13 -16.06 2.02
CA LEU A 21 0.92 -16.57 1.14
C LEU A 21 1.20 -15.60 -0.02
N SER A 22 0.15 -15.10 -0.67
CA SER A 22 0.26 -14.12 -1.76
C SER A 22 0.92 -12.83 -1.28
N THR A 23 0.57 -12.34 -0.07
CA THR A 23 1.18 -11.14 0.51
C THR A 23 2.65 -11.35 0.82
N LEU A 24 3.02 -12.49 1.40
CA LEU A 24 4.42 -12.84 1.66
C LEU A 24 5.24 -12.99 0.38
N LEU A 25 4.64 -13.59 -0.65
CA LEU A 25 5.26 -13.72 -1.97
C LEU A 25 5.49 -12.35 -2.61
N ALA A 26 4.49 -11.45 -2.58
CA ALA A 26 4.62 -10.09 -3.07
C ALA A 26 5.73 -9.33 -2.34
N MET A 27 5.79 -9.42 -1.00
CA MET A 27 6.87 -8.81 -0.22
C MET A 27 8.24 -9.38 -0.59
N ALA A 28 8.35 -10.69 -0.74
CA ALA A 28 9.61 -11.34 -1.16
C ALA A 28 10.06 -10.86 -2.54
N ILE A 29 9.15 -10.77 -3.51
CA ILE A 29 9.44 -10.26 -4.86
C ILE A 29 9.93 -8.81 -4.79
N VAL A 30 9.24 -7.95 -4.04
CA VAL A 30 9.63 -6.53 -3.87
C VAL A 30 11.05 -6.42 -3.31
N VAL A 31 11.37 -7.18 -2.27
CA VAL A 31 12.70 -7.18 -1.65
C VAL A 31 13.76 -7.71 -2.63
N ILE A 32 13.51 -8.87 -3.25
CA ILE A 32 14.46 -9.48 -4.19
C ILE A 32 14.73 -8.56 -5.37
N VAL A 33 13.68 -8.02 -6.01
CA VAL A 33 13.82 -7.13 -7.17
C VAL A 33 14.55 -5.85 -6.77
N SER A 34 14.19 -5.24 -5.63
CA SER A 34 14.88 -4.05 -5.12
C SER A 34 16.36 -4.32 -4.88
N VAL A 35 16.70 -5.41 -4.21
CA VAL A 35 18.11 -5.80 -3.94
C VAL A 35 18.87 -6.09 -5.22
N VAL A 36 18.28 -6.84 -6.15
CA VAL A 36 18.92 -7.20 -7.42
C VAL A 36 19.19 -5.97 -8.29
N LEU A 37 18.23 -5.04 -8.34
CA LEU A 37 18.37 -3.83 -9.16
C LEU A 37 19.32 -2.80 -8.54
N THR A 38 19.43 -2.74 -7.19
CA THR A 38 20.32 -1.81 -6.49
C THR A 38 21.71 -2.38 -6.22
N ARG A 39 21.92 -3.65 -6.51
CA ARG A 39 23.21 -4.32 -6.29
C ARG A 39 24.29 -3.75 -7.22
N ARG A 40 25.33 -3.13 -6.67
CA ARG A 40 26.46 -2.49 -7.38
C ARG A 40 26.03 -1.21 -8.14
N PRO A 41 25.63 -0.16 -7.45
CA PRO A 41 25.35 1.12 -8.09
C PRO A 41 26.63 1.69 -8.70
N THR A 42 26.54 2.11 -9.97
CA THR A 42 27.64 2.73 -10.70
C THR A 42 27.30 4.18 -11.07
N VAL A 43 28.31 5.03 -11.17
CA VAL A 43 28.12 6.46 -11.53
C VAL A 43 27.53 6.62 -12.94
N ARG A 44 27.79 5.65 -13.84
CA ARG A 44 27.11 5.56 -15.15
C ARG A 44 26.11 4.41 -15.07
N PRO A 45 24.81 4.72 -14.92
CA PRO A 45 23.79 3.70 -14.71
C PRO A 45 23.65 2.78 -15.91
N GLY A 46 23.73 1.49 -15.67
CA GLY A 46 23.36 0.47 -16.64
C GLY A 46 21.83 0.36 -16.78
N LYS A 47 21.34 -0.36 -17.80
CA LYS A 47 19.91 -0.51 -18.07
C LYS A 47 19.08 -0.91 -16.84
N ARG A 48 19.59 -1.79 -15.99
CA ARG A 48 18.91 -2.26 -14.77
C ARG A 48 18.80 -1.18 -13.71
N GLN A 49 19.87 -0.44 -13.49
CA GLN A 49 19.90 0.68 -12.53
C GLN A 49 18.98 1.83 -12.99
N ASN A 50 18.94 2.09 -14.30
CA ASN A 50 18.09 3.14 -14.87
C ASN A 50 16.58 2.89 -14.61
N VAL A 51 16.14 1.63 -14.62
CA VAL A 51 14.73 1.28 -14.33
C VAL A 51 14.35 1.66 -12.89
N ILE A 52 15.19 1.30 -11.92
CA ILE A 52 14.87 1.62 -10.51
C ILE A 52 15.01 3.11 -10.21
N GLU A 53 16.00 3.78 -10.82
CA GLU A 53 16.17 5.25 -10.73
C GLU A 53 14.94 5.97 -11.31
N TYR A 54 14.43 5.51 -12.45
CA TYR A 54 13.20 6.05 -13.04
C TYR A 54 11.99 5.88 -12.12
N LEU A 55 11.82 4.70 -11.52
CA LEU A 55 10.73 4.46 -10.56
C LEU A 55 10.87 5.30 -9.29
N LEU A 56 12.10 5.47 -8.79
CA LEU A 56 12.39 6.34 -7.65
C LEU A 56 12.11 7.81 -7.98
N ASP A 57 12.52 8.29 -9.14
CA ASP A 57 12.26 9.66 -9.57
C ASP A 57 10.78 9.91 -9.78
N PHE A 58 10.07 8.95 -10.35
CA PHE A 58 8.62 9.01 -10.51
C PHE A 58 7.91 9.13 -9.15
N THR A 59 8.21 8.25 -8.20
CA THR A 59 7.60 8.28 -6.86
C THR A 59 7.99 9.52 -6.07
N ASN A 60 9.25 9.94 -6.16
CA ASN A 60 9.71 11.18 -5.54
C ASN A 60 9.04 12.40 -6.15
N GLY A 61 8.78 12.41 -7.46
CA GLY A 61 8.02 13.46 -8.15
C GLY A 61 6.60 13.61 -7.61
N ILE A 62 5.89 12.48 -7.40
CA ILE A 62 4.56 12.48 -6.78
C ILE A 62 4.61 13.05 -5.37
N VAL A 63 5.55 12.59 -4.55
CA VAL A 63 5.70 13.05 -3.16
C VAL A 63 6.09 14.52 -3.08
N ALA A 64 6.99 14.98 -3.96
CA ALA A 64 7.42 16.38 -4.02
C ALA A 64 6.31 17.33 -4.48
N GLY A 65 5.36 16.84 -5.26
CA GLY A 65 4.17 17.62 -5.66
C GLY A 65 3.18 17.85 -4.50
N GLN A 66 3.20 16.99 -3.47
CA GLN A 66 2.28 17.05 -2.32
C GLN A 66 2.93 17.61 -1.05
N LEU A 67 4.23 17.48 -0.90
CA LEU A 67 4.97 17.81 0.31
C LEU A 67 6.09 18.81 0.05
N GLN A 68 6.45 19.59 1.08
CA GLN A 68 7.65 20.45 1.01
C GLN A 68 8.91 19.61 0.79
N LYS A 69 9.88 20.11 0.02
CA LYS A 69 11.12 19.39 -0.38
C LYS A 69 11.83 18.63 0.73
N LYS A 70 11.93 19.22 1.94
CA LYS A 70 12.56 18.57 3.09
C LYS A 70 11.76 17.36 3.60
N GLN A 71 10.45 17.43 3.51
CA GLN A 71 9.53 16.36 3.92
C GLN A 71 9.49 15.26 2.86
N ALA A 72 9.42 15.65 1.59
CA ALA A 72 9.44 14.73 0.45
C ALA A 72 10.62 13.76 0.51
N ARG A 73 11.80 14.25 0.87
CA ARG A 73 13.01 13.41 1.00
C ARG A 73 12.91 12.36 2.11
N GLN A 74 12.22 12.65 3.21
CA GLN A 74 12.04 11.70 4.31
C GLN A 74 11.00 10.62 3.97
N PHE A 75 9.96 10.99 3.21
CA PHE A 75 8.90 10.08 2.78
C PHE A 75 9.26 9.28 1.53
N GLY A 76 10.27 9.68 0.77
CA GLY A 76 10.56 9.11 -0.54
C GLY A 76 10.76 7.60 -0.52
N LEU A 77 11.56 7.08 0.43
CA LEU A 77 11.80 5.65 0.55
C LEU A 77 10.53 4.88 0.93
N TYR A 78 9.74 5.41 1.87
CA TYR A 78 8.48 4.80 2.27
C TYR A 78 7.48 4.78 1.10
N ALA A 79 7.30 5.91 0.43
CA ALA A 79 6.42 6.04 -0.71
C ALA A 79 6.81 5.10 -1.85
N PHE A 80 8.11 4.99 -2.15
CA PHE A 80 8.63 4.06 -3.13
C PHE A 80 8.31 2.61 -2.76
N THR A 81 8.59 2.20 -1.52
CA THR A 81 8.35 0.83 -1.07
C THR A 81 6.87 0.47 -1.15
N LEU A 82 6.00 1.37 -0.70
CA LEU A 82 4.55 1.17 -0.73
C LEU A 82 4.02 1.13 -2.17
N PHE A 83 4.44 2.07 -3.01
CA PHE A 83 4.07 2.11 -4.42
C PHE A 83 4.50 0.82 -5.13
N PHE A 84 5.75 0.41 -4.94
CA PHE A 84 6.29 -0.78 -5.59
C PHE A 84 5.60 -2.06 -5.08
N PHE A 85 5.29 -2.14 -3.79
CA PHE A 85 4.50 -3.25 -3.24
C PHE A 85 3.11 -3.33 -3.87
N VAL A 86 2.41 -2.21 -4.00
CA VAL A 86 1.07 -2.16 -4.61
C VAL A 86 1.13 -2.57 -6.09
N VAL A 87 2.12 -2.07 -6.84
CA VAL A 87 2.31 -2.45 -8.25
C VAL A 87 2.55 -3.95 -8.38
N VAL A 88 3.50 -4.51 -7.62
CA VAL A 88 3.80 -5.96 -7.67
C VAL A 88 2.59 -6.79 -7.26
N SER A 89 1.86 -6.38 -6.23
CA SER A 89 0.65 -7.08 -5.77
C SER A 89 -0.44 -7.10 -6.84
N ASN A 90 -0.60 -6.00 -7.57
CA ASN A 90 -1.59 -5.92 -8.65
C ASN A 90 -1.17 -6.74 -9.86
N GLU A 91 0.11 -6.67 -10.28
CA GLU A 91 0.64 -7.49 -11.37
C GLU A 91 0.56 -8.98 -11.05
N MET A 92 0.78 -9.37 -9.80
CA MET A 92 0.57 -10.75 -9.37
C MET A 92 -0.88 -11.21 -9.56
N GLY A 93 -1.85 -10.37 -9.22
CA GLY A 93 -3.26 -10.68 -9.42
C GLY A 93 -3.65 -10.84 -10.89
N LEU A 94 -3.03 -10.04 -11.77
CA LEU A 94 -3.28 -10.10 -13.21
C LEU A 94 -2.56 -11.26 -13.91
N LEU A 95 -1.27 -11.46 -13.59
CA LEU A 95 -0.42 -12.41 -14.31
C LEU A 95 -0.47 -13.83 -13.73
N LEU A 96 -0.73 -13.96 -12.44
CA LEU A 96 -0.67 -15.21 -11.70
C LEU A 96 -2.05 -15.68 -11.22
N GLN A 97 -3.15 -15.27 -11.86
CA GLN A 97 -4.44 -15.92 -11.65
C GLN A 97 -4.37 -17.36 -12.19
N LEU A 98 -3.59 -18.18 -11.50
CA LEU A 98 -3.54 -19.61 -11.77
C LEU A 98 -4.80 -20.24 -11.19
N GLN A 99 -5.80 -20.39 -12.03
CA GLN A 99 -6.91 -21.29 -11.76
C GLN A 99 -6.39 -22.73 -11.88
N GLY A 100 -6.41 -23.45 -10.77
CA GLY A 100 -6.18 -24.89 -10.81
C GLY A 100 -7.24 -25.57 -11.68
N THR A 101 -6.95 -26.76 -12.19
CA THR A 101 -7.89 -27.61 -12.93
C THR A 101 -9.19 -27.87 -12.17
N ASP A 102 -9.20 -27.63 -10.85
CA ASP A 102 -10.34 -27.80 -9.95
C ASP A 102 -11.17 -26.50 -9.75
N GLY A 103 -10.91 -25.44 -10.53
CA GLY A 103 -11.60 -24.15 -10.41
C GLY A 103 -11.20 -23.32 -9.17
N VAL A 104 -10.19 -23.74 -8.46
CA VAL A 104 -9.68 -23.07 -7.26
C VAL A 104 -8.58 -22.09 -7.63
N THR A 105 -8.75 -20.84 -7.20
CA THR A 105 -7.73 -19.79 -7.40
C THR A 105 -6.74 -19.86 -6.24
N TYR A 106 -5.52 -20.38 -6.48
CA TYR A 106 -4.47 -20.51 -5.47
C TYR A 106 -3.74 -19.20 -5.17
N ILE A 107 -3.67 -18.29 -6.14
CA ILE A 107 -2.98 -17.00 -5.99
C ILE A 107 -3.97 -15.90 -6.37
N LYS A 108 -4.33 -15.10 -5.38
CA LYS A 108 -5.16 -13.89 -5.54
C LYS A 108 -4.30 -12.65 -5.39
N SER A 109 -4.71 -11.53 -5.97
CA SER A 109 -4.07 -10.24 -5.64
C SER A 109 -4.20 -9.96 -4.14
N PRO A 110 -3.11 -9.77 -3.39
CA PRO A 110 -3.18 -9.42 -1.97
C PRO A 110 -4.03 -8.17 -1.72
N THR A 111 -3.98 -7.23 -2.63
CA THR A 111 -4.67 -5.94 -2.56
C THR A 111 -6.14 -6.00 -2.97
N ALA A 112 -6.63 -7.13 -3.49
CA ALA A 112 -8.05 -7.41 -3.67
C ALA A 112 -8.75 -7.76 -2.34
N SER A 113 -7.99 -8.05 -1.27
CA SER A 113 -8.55 -8.29 0.05
C SER A 113 -8.76 -6.96 0.80
N PRO A 114 -9.98 -6.68 1.31
CA PRO A 114 -10.24 -5.46 2.08
C PRO A 114 -9.43 -5.40 3.37
N ILE A 115 -9.08 -6.54 3.96
CA ILE A 115 -8.26 -6.61 5.18
C ILE A 115 -6.85 -6.10 4.91
N VAL A 116 -6.24 -6.51 3.80
CA VAL A 116 -4.89 -6.08 3.40
C VAL A 116 -4.88 -4.59 3.09
N THR A 117 -5.86 -4.09 2.33
CA THR A 117 -5.94 -2.66 1.98
C THR A 117 -6.20 -1.77 3.18
N MET A 118 -7.06 -2.20 4.12
CA MET A 118 -7.27 -1.49 5.39
C MET A 118 -6.00 -1.48 6.25
N THR A 119 -5.27 -2.59 6.32
CA THR A 119 -4.00 -2.67 7.04
C THR A 119 -2.95 -1.74 6.44
N LEU A 120 -2.82 -1.68 5.11
CA LEU A 120 -1.93 -0.75 4.43
C LEU A 120 -2.33 0.71 4.68
N ALA A 121 -3.63 1.02 4.69
CA ALA A 121 -4.13 2.35 4.99
C ALA A 121 -3.81 2.77 6.44
N ILE A 122 -4.05 1.88 7.42
CA ILE A 122 -3.70 2.13 8.83
C ILE A 122 -2.20 2.37 8.97
N MET A 123 -1.37 1.51 8.37
CA MET A 123 0.08 1.64 8.41
C MET A 123 0.54 2.98 7.80
N SER A 124 -0.03 3.38 6.67
CA SER A 124 0.28 4.66 6.01
C SER A 124 -0.09 5.85 6.88
N LEU A 125 -1.26 5.81 7.52
CA LEU A 125 -1.69 6.85 8.45
C LEU A 125 -0.82 6.89 9.71
N MET A 126 -0.44 5.74 10.25
CA MET A 126 0.49 5.68 11.40
C MET A 126 1.83 6.32 11.07
N VAL A 127 2.40 6.03 9.89
CA VAL A 127 3.65 6.66 9.45
C VAL A 127 3.47 8.17 9.29
N ALA A 128 2.39 8.62 8.64
CA ALA A 128 2.11 10.04 8.45
C ALA A 128 1.94 10.79 9.78
N HIS A 129 1.15 10.20 10.71
CA HIS A 129 0.94 10.77 12.04
C HIS A 129 2.22 10.74 12.89
N GLY A 130 2.98 9.63 12.85
CA GLY A 130 4.26 9.51 13.55
C GLY A 130 5.27 10.58 13.14
N MET A 131 5.39 10.87 11.85
CA MET A 131 6.25 11.93 11.35
C MET A 131 5.70 13.34 11.68
N GLY A 132 4.39 13.52 11.72
CA GLY A 132 3.76 14.74 12.20
C GLY A 132 4.09 15.02 13.68
N VAL A 133 4.02 13.99 14.51
CA VAL A 133 4.38 14.06 15.94
C VAL A 133 5.87 14.34 16.14
N GLN A 134 6.76 13.75 15.36
CA GLN A 134 8.20 14.03 15.43
C GLN A 134 8.54 15.50 15.14
N LYS A 135 7.76 16.18 14.29
CA LYS A 135 8.00 17.58 13.93
C LYS A 135 7.42 18.59 14.91
N LEU A 136 6.20 18.38 15.35
CA LEU A 136 5.43 19.34 16.15
C LEU A 136 5.40 18.98 17.63
N GLY A 137 5.92 17.80 17.99
CA GLY A 137 5.71 17.21 19.31
C GLY A 137 4.27 16.71 19.44
N PHE A 138 4.02 15.77 20.36
CA PHE A 138 2.72 15.13 20.52
C PHE A 138 1.57 16.14 20.80
N LYS A 139 1.78 17.06 21.76
CA LYS A 139 0.78 18.08 22.10
C LYS A 139 0.56 19.09 20.97
N GLY A 140 1.62 19.52 20.29
CA GLY A 140 1.55 20.44 19.16
C GLY A 140 0.84 19.82 17.97
N TYR A 141 1.15 18.57 17.68
CA TYR A 141 0.52 17.83 16.59
C TYR A 141 -0.98 17.62 16.85
N LEU A 142 -1.35 17.17 18.03
CA LEU A 142 -2.75 16.94 18.41
C LEU A 142 -3.56 18.23 18.34
N LYS A 143 -3.00 19.34 18.85
CA LYS A 143 -3.61 20.66 18.75
C LYS A 143 -3.78 21.10 17.29
N ASN A 144 -2.77 20.91 16.47
CA ASN A 144 -2.84 21.29 15.06
C ASN A 144 -3.85 20.44 14.29
N MET A 145 -3.90 19.13 14.54
CA MET A 145 -4.77 18.20 13.85
C MET A 145 -6.26 18.38 14.24
N LEU A 146 -6.55 18.61 15.53
CA LEU A 146 -7.92 18.62 16.03
C LEU A 146 -8.50 20.02 16.20
N LEU A 147 -7.68 21.02 16.53
CA LEU A 147 -8.16 22.36 16.93
C LEU A 147 -7.86 23.46 15.90
N THR A 148 -7.25 23.15 14.78
CA THR A 148 -6.96 24.12 13.73
C THR A 148 -8.01 24.01 12.62
N PRO A 149 -8.54 25.16 12.08
CA PRO A 149 -8.26 26.54 12.46
C PRO A 149 -8.99 27.03 13.71
N TYR A 150 -10.11 26.42 14.10
CA TYR A 150 -10.94 26.82 15.25
C TYR A 150 -11.29 25.64 16.15
N SER A 151 -11.28 25.85 17.46
CA SER A 151 -11.53 24.78 18.45
C SER A 151 -12.92 24.14 18.36
N TRP A 152 -13.91 24.83 17.84
CA TRP A 152 -15.26 24.29 17.63
C TRP A 152 -15.38 23.32 16.47
N MET A 153 -14.36 23.27 15.58
CA MET A 153 -14.32 22.34 14.44
C MET A 153 -13.80 20.93 14.81
N LEU A 154 -13.52 20.69 16.08
CA LEU A 154 -13.05 19.40 16.57
C LEU A 154 -13.88 18.20 16.04
N PRO A 155 -15.24 18.21 16.11
CA PRO A 155 -16.00 17.07 15.60
C PRO A 155 -15.85 16.88 14.08
N LEU A 156 -15.75 17.99 13.35
CA LEU A 156 -15.54 17.94 11.88
C LEU A 156 -14.17 17.36 11.53
N ASN A 157 -13.13 17.78 12.25
CA ASN A 157 -11.76 17.29 12.02
C ASN A 157 -11.63 15.78 12.35
N ILE A 158 -12.35 15.28 13.35
CA ILE A 158 -12.40 13.83 13.65
C ILE A 158 -13.08 13.07 12.50
N ILE A 159 -14.22 13.57 12.02
CA ILE A 159 -14.91 12.96 10.88
C ILE A 159 -14.04 12.97 9.64
N GLU A 160 -13.30 14.05 9.38
CA GLU A 160 -12.35 14.16 8.28
C GLU A 160 -11.24 13.10 8.37
N GLN A 161 -10.66 12.88 9.55
CA GLN A 161 -9.65 11.83 9.73
C GLN A 161 -10.21 10.43 9.47
N LEU A 162 -11.41 10.16 9.93
CA LEU A 162 -12.09 8.89 9.67
C LEU A 162 -12.42 8.74 8.19
N ALA A 163 -12.91 9.79 7.55
CA ALA A 163 -13.19 9.81 6.12
C ALA A 163 -11.92 9.60 5.28
N ASN A 164 -10.81 10.20 5.66
CA ASN A 164 -9.51 10.01 5.00
C ASN A 164 -9.06 8.55 5.06
N PHE A 165 -9.18 7.90 6.22
CA PHE A 165 -8.89 6.47 6.38
C PHE A 165 -9.77 5.60 5.49
N LEU A 166 -11.09 5.79 5.54
CA LEU A 166 -12.04 5.03 4.74
C LEU A 166 -11.81 5.25 3.24
N THR A 167 -11.62 6.49 2.83
CA THR A 167 -11.40 6.84 1.42
C THR A 167 -10.12 6.20 0.90
N LEU A 168 -9.03 6.20 1.68
CA LEU A 168 -7.77 5.58 1.28
C LEU A 168 -7.93 4.07 1.11
N SER A 169 -8.56 3.40 2.08
CA SER A 169 -8.81 1.95 2.06
C SER A 169 -9.71 1.54 0.90
N LEU A 170 -10.86 2.22 0.76
CA LEU A 170 -11.85 1.92 -0.26
C LEU A 170 -11.37 2.26 -1.67
N ARG A 171 -10.55 3.31 -1.82
CA ARG A 171 -9.96 3.67 -3.12
C ARG A 171 -9.05 2.56 -3.62
N LEU A 172 -8.17 2.05 -2.75
CA LEU A 172 -7.25 0.99 -3.12
C LEU A 172 -8.00 -0.30 -3.41
N PHE A 173 -8.87 -0.74 -2.50
CA PHE A 173 -9.70 -1.93 -2.67
C PHE A 173 -10.60 -1.84 -3.91
N GLY A 174 -11.35 -0.74 -4.05
CA GLY A 174 -12.35 -0.58 -5.11
C GLY A 174 -11.72 -0.58 -6.51
N ASN A 175 -10.58 0.06 -6.69
CA ASN A 175 -9.89 0.07 -7.99
C ASN A 175 -9.44 -1.33 -8.41
N ILE A 176 -8.92 -2.13 -7.48
CA ILE A 176 -8.40 -3.46 -7.76
C ILE A 176 -9.56 -4.44 -7.96
N PHE A 177 -10.54 -4.43 -7.05
CA PHE A 177 -11.73 -5.26 -7.15
C PHE A 177 -12.51 -5.01 -8.46
N ALA A 178 -12.70 -3.74 -8.84
CA ALA A 178 -13.33 -3.40 -10.10
C ALA A 178 -12.52 -3.91 -11.31
N GLY A 179 -11.18 -3.83 -11.25
CA GLY A 179 -10.30 -4.37 -12.29
C GLY A 179 -10.42 -5.89 -12.43
N GLU A 180 -10.40 -6.63 -11.33
CA GLU A 180 -10.58 -8.09 -11.34
C GLU A 180 -11.96 -8.51 -11.85
N MET A 181 -13.02 -7.79 -11.44
CA MET A 181 -14.37 -8.05 -11.94
C MET A 181 -14.52 -7.79 -13.44
N LEU A 182 -13.88 -6.74 -13.97
CA LEU A 182 -13.86 -6.47 -15.41
C LEU A 182 -13.11 -7.56 -16.17
N LEU A 183 -12.00 -8.05 -15.65
CA LEU A 183 -11.26 -9.15 -16.28
C LEU A 183 -12.09 -10.44 -16.34
N THR A 184 -12.76 -10.81 -15.26
CA THR A 184 -13.65 -11.99 -15.25
C THR A 184 -14.85 -11.86 -16.19
N LEU A 185 -15.25 -10.64 -16.53
CA LEU A 185 -16.37 -10.37 -17.42
C LEU A 185 -15.98 -10.44 -18.91
N VAL A 186 -14.69 -10.17 -19.19
CA VAL A 186 -14.12 -10.15 -20.56
C VAL A 186 -13.51 -11.51 -20.94
N ALA A 187 -13.10 -12.32 -19.95
CA ALA A 187 -12.54 -13.67 -20.16
C ALA A 187 -13.64 -14.70 -20.39
#